data_600566e53cd6d3dddc0d33bda2046e44
#
_entry.id   600566e53cd6d3dddc0d33bda2046e44
#
_cell.length_a   1.000
_cell.length_b   1.000
_cell.length_c   1.000
_cell.angle_alpha   90.00
_cell.angle_beta   90.00
_cell.angle_gamma   90.00
#
_symmetry.space_group_name_H-M   'P 1'
#
loop_
_entity.id
_entity.type
_entity.pdbx_description
1 polymer ?
#
loop_
_entity_poly.entity_id
_entity_poly.type
_entity_poly.pdbx_seq_one_letter_code
_entity_poly.pdbx_strand_id
1 'polypeptide(L)'
;MCIRDRGESILLFQKAKELRSDGKTLDALKMSRQALKKYAGLVPNSIFLSELEVLEGQKKKAETVLLSTWKVIPHPDVAKKFAEIEANESVDDRVERFKKILNVKKSDVETKTLKAELNILSENFPEARRAISDLIETDKANAKVYTLMAAIEKGVGSSDAVVKGWLAKAVTAKRSKRWICSNCDSQSEWEPVCKKCGEFSTLEWREERYENLGGNDQSEILPLIIGENNYSPDIQVDKVEIDGNKV
;
A
#
# COMPACT_ATOMS: atom_id res chain seq x y z
N MET A 1 -9.41 1.04 19.55
CA MET A 1 -10.55 0.76 18.65
C MET A 1 -11.34 -0.40 19.25
N CYS A 2 -12.67 -0.27 19.34
CA CYS A 2 -13.51 -1.33 19.90
C CYS A 2 -13.78 -2.39 18.80
N ILE A 3 -13.63 -3.69 19.14
CA ILE A 3 -13.96 -4.81 18.23
C ILE A 3 -15.41 -4.72 17.76
N ARG A 4 -16.29 -4.24 18.64
CA ARG A 4 -17.71 -4.01 18.37
C ARG A 4 -17.94 -3.01 17.22
N ASP A 5 -17.24 -1.87 17.20
CA ASP A 5 -17.40 -0.85 16.16
C ASP A 5 -17.01 -1.38 14.77
N ARG A 6 -15.97 -2.22 14.71
CA ARG A 6 -15.55 -2.89 13.48
C ARG A 6 -16.63 -3.86 13.00
N GLY A 7 -17.17 -4.70 13.89
CA GLY A 7 -18.23 -5.64 13.55
C GLY A 7 -19.50 -4.93 13.06
N GLU A 8 -19.95 -3.88 13.74
CA GLU A 8 -21.09 -3.06 13.32
C GLU A 8 -20.85 -2.41 11.94
N SER A 9 -19.64 -1.92 11.69
CA SER A 9 -19.28 -1.34 10.39
C SER A 9 -19.39 -2.37 9.26
N ILE A 10 -18.95 -3.61 9.49
CA ILE A 10 -19.05 -4.69 8.51
C ILE A 10 -20.51 -5.02 8.19
N LEU A 11 -21.36 -5.13 9.21
CA LEU A 11 -22.79 -5.42 9.01
C LEU A 11 -23.50 -4.31 8.24
N LEU A 12 -23.24 -3.04 8.57
CA LEU A 12 -23.75 -1.88 7.83
C LEU A 12 -23.28 -1.87 6.37
N PHE A 13 -22.03 -2.25 6.12
CA PHE A 13 -21.50 -2.38 4.76
C PHE A 13 -22.17 -3.51 3.98
N GLN A 14 -22.41 -4.68 4.57
CA GLN A 14 -23.14 -5.75 3.91
C GLN A 14 -24.57 -5.28 3.54
N LYS A 15 -25.25 -4.60 4.46
CA LYS A 15 -26.56 -4.00 4.18
C LYS A 15 -26.52 -2.98 3.05
N ALA A 16 -25.47 -2.16 2.99
CA ALA A 16 -25.27 -1.21 1.88
C ALA A 16 -25.13 -1.91 0.53
N LYS A 17 -24.40 -3.04 0.47
CA LYS A 17 -24.28 -3.84 -0.76
C LYS A 17 -25.62 -4.44 -1.21
N GLU A 18 -26.41 -5.00 -0.28
CA GLU A 18 -27.75 -5.50 -0.57
C GLU A 18 -28.65 -4.39 -1.15
N LEU A 19 -28.69 -3.25 -0.48
CA LEU A 19 -29.49 -2.09 -0.94
C LEU A 19 -29.06 -1.62 -2.33
N ARG A 20 -27.77 -1.66 -2.63
CA ARG A 20 -27.27 -1.32 -3.96
C ARG A 20 -27.71 -2.33 -5.02
N SER A 21 -27.70 -3.63 -4.71
CA SER A 21 -28.18 -4.68 -5.61
C SER A 21 -29.70 -4.57 -5.86
N ASP A 22 -30.47 -4.09 -4.87
CA ASP A 22 -31.90 -3.78 -5.00
C ASP A 22 -32.18 -2.47 -5.76
N GLY A 23 -31.17 -1.78 -6.27
CA GLY A 23 -31.33 -0.49 -6.95
C GLY A 23 -31.54 0.72 -6.02
N LYS A 24 -31.50 0.53 -4.71
CA LYS A 24 -31.73 1.57 -3.69
C LYS A 24 -30.44 2.33 -3.37
N THR A 25 -29.89 3.05 -4.35
CA THR A 25 -28.56 3.70 -4.27
C THR A 25 -28.45 4.70 -3.12
N LEU A 26 -29.47 5.53 -2.88
CA LEU A 26 -29.45 6.54 -1.82
C LEU A 26 -29.43 5.90 -0.42
N ASP A 27 -30.15 4.81 -0.21
CA ASP A 27 -30.13 4.06 1.05
C ASP A 27 -28.78 3.34 1.22
N ALA A 28 -28.21 2.77 0.16
CA ALA A 28 -26.87 2.20 0.16
C ALA A 28 -25.81 3.23 0.58
N LEU A 29 -25.84 4.44 0.01
CA LEU A 29 -24.99 5.58 0.41
C LEU A 29 -25.12 5.89 1.91
N LYS A 30 -26.36 5.96 2.42
CA LYS A 30 -26.64 6.24 3.83
C LYS A 30 -26.03 5.17 4.75
N MET A 31 -26.23 3.90 4.43
CA MET A 31 -25.69 2.79 5.22
C MET A 31 -24.16 2.75 5.17
N SER A 32 -23.57 2.92 4.00
CA SER A 32 -22.13 2.94 3.82
C SER A 32 -21.45 4.12 4.54
N ARG A 33 -22.07 5.31 4.55
CA ARG A 33 -21.61 6.45 5.36
C ARG A 33 -21.70 6.17 6.87
N GLN A 34 -22.72 5.44 7.32
CA GLN A 34 -22.81 5.01 8.73
C GLN A 34 -21.70 4.00 9.06
N ALA A 35 -21.42 3.05 8.18
CA ALA A 35 -20.31 2.12 8.33
C ALA A 35 -18.97 2.85 8.47
N LEU A 36 -18.70 3.85 7.62
CA LEU A 36 -17.50 4.67 7.68
C LEU A 36 -17.37 5.42 9.01
N LYS A 37 -18.47 5.96 9.54
CA LYS A 37 -18.49 6.64 10.85
C LYS A 37 -18.19 5.68 12.00
N LYS A 38 -18.62 4.42 11.93
CA LYS A 38 -18.30 3.39 12.93
C LYS A 38 -16.83 3.00 12.87
N TYR A 39 -16.33 2.75 11.66
CA TYR A 39 -14.93 2.39 11.46
C TYR A 39 -14.40 2.82 10.07
N ALA A 40 -13.67 3.90 10.05
CA ALA A 40 -13.10 4.42 8.81
C ALA A 40 -12.00 3.52 8.20
N GLY A 41 -11.43 2.57 8.97
CA GLY A 41 -10.46 1.60 8.48
C GLY A 41 -11.03 0.40 7.73
N LEU A 42 -12.35 0.34 7.50
CA LEU A 42 -12.96 -0.71 6.66
C LEU A 42 -12.75 -0.37 5.18
N VAL A 43 -11.58 -0.75 4.65
CA VAL A 43 -11.14 -0.44 3.27
C VAL A 43 -12.21 -0.77 2.22
N PRO A 44 -12.82 -1.98 2.20
CA PRO A 44 -13.82 -2.31 1.20
C PRO A 44 -15.05 -1.40 1.22
N ASN A 45 -15.51 -0.99 2.42
CA ASN A 45 -16.60 -0.02 2.52
C ASN A 45 -16.22 1.35 1.97
N SER A 46 -14.98 1.79 2.21
CA SER A 46 -14.53 3.10 1.74
C SER A 46 -14.39 3.15 0.22
N ILE A 47 -13.91 2.07 -0.40
CA ILE A 47 -13.88 1.92 -1.85
C ILE A 47 -15.30 1.97 -2.42
N PHE A 48 -16.19 1.15 -1.90
CA PHE A 48 -17.59 1.10 -2.32
C PHE A 48 -18.30 2.44 -2.15
N LEU A 49 -18.12 3.11 -0.99
CA LEU A 49 -18.71 4.43 -0.75
C LEU A 49 -18.15 5.47 -1.71
N SER A 50 -16.84 5.47 -1.97
CA SER A 50 -16.24 6.41 -2.92
C SER A 50 -16.79 6.23 -4.33
N GLU A 51 -17.04 5.00 -4.76
CA GLU A 51 -17.68 4.71 -6.05
C GLU A 51 -19.11 5.29 -6.12
N LEU A 52 -19.89 5.08 -5.08
CA LEU A 52 -21.24 5.65 -5.01
C LEU A 52 -21.23 7.18 -5.01
N GLU A 53 -20.28 7.81 -4.28
CA GLU A 53 -20.13 9.28 -4.28
C GLU A 53 -19.72 9.82 -5.67
N VAL A 54 -18.86 9.10 -6.38
CA VAL A 54 -18.47 9.46 -7.77
C VAL A 54 -19.65 9.33 -8.72
N LEU A 55 -20.45 8.26 -8.63
CA LEU A 55 -21.65 8.06 -9.43
C LEU A 55 -22.69 9.20 -9.23
N GLU A 56 -22.77 9.74 -8.00
CA GLU A 56 -23.62 10.90 -7.66
C GLU A 56 -22.94 12.25 -8.02
N GLY A 57 -21.80 12.24 -8.74
CA GLY A 57 -21.07 13.45 -9.11
C GLY A 57 -20.32 14.13 -7.97
N GLN A 58 -20.20 13.48 -6.81
CA GLN A 58 -19.64 14.05 -5.58
C GLN A 58 -18.16 13.68 -5.41
N LYS A 59 -17.30 13.91 -6.42
CA LYS A 59 -15.88 13.55 -6.41
C LYS A 59 -15.13 14.03 -5.16
N LYS A 60 -15.39 15.27 -4.67
CA LYS A 60 -14.75 15.78 -3.45
C LYS A 60 -15.13 14.98 -2.19
N LYS A 61 -16.35 14.46 -2.12
CA LYS A 61 -16.74 13.58 -1.01
C LYS A 61 -16.05 12.23 -1.12
N ALA A 62 -15.94 11.67 -2.32
CA ALA A 62 -15.19 10.45 -2.57
C ALA A 62 -13.72 10.58 -2.11
N GLU A 63 -13.03 11.68 -2.47
CA GLU A 63 -11.69 11.96 -1.96
C GLU A 63 -11.64 12.00 -0.43
N THR A 64 -12.59 12.70 0.20
CA THR A 64 -12.65 12.82 1.68
C THR A 64 -12.82 11.46 2.36
N VAL A 65 -13.64 10.58 1.79
CA VAL A 65 -13.83 9.20 2.28
C VAL A 65 -12.49 8.45 2.26
N LEU A 66 -11.79 8.46 1.12
CA LEU A 66 -10.53 7.75 0.95
C LEU A 66 -9.41 8.33 1.84
N LEU A 67 -9.35 9.65 2.01
CA LEU A 67 -8.40 10.31 2.93
C LEU A 67 -8.66 9.92 4.39
N SER A 68 -9.94 9.82 4.80
CA SER A 68 -10.28 9.39 6.17
C SER A 68 -9.85 7.95 6.43
N THR A 69 -9.96 7.08 5.43
CA THR A 69 -9.49 5.68 5.50
C THR A 69 -7.98 5.61 5.53
N TRP A 70 -7.28 6.36 4.67
CA TRP A 70 -5.83 6.42 4.66
C TRP A 70 -5.24 6.87 6.00
N LYS A 71 -5.92 7.80 6.68
CA LYS A 71 -5.53 8.22 8.03
C LYS A 71 -5.52 7.08 9.05
N VAL A 72 -6.41 6.12 8.91
CA VAL A 72 -6.49 4.95 9.80
C VAL A 72 -5.56 3.86 9.31
N ILE A 73 -5.68 3.48 8.03
CA ILE A 73 -4.98 2.36 7.41
C ILE A 73 -4.55 2.71 5.97
N PRO A 74 -3.29 3.12 5.74
CA PRO A 74 -2.76 3.21 4.39
C PRO A 74 -2.85 1.86 3.69
N HIS A 75 -3.50 1.84 2.52
CA HIS A 75 -3.76 0.61 1.78
C HIS A 75 -3.66 0.86 0.27
N PRO A 76 -2.99 -0.02 -0.50
CA PRO A 76 -2.79 0.19 -1.94
C PRO A 76 -4.10 0.37 -2.71
N ASP A 77 -5.16 -0.37 -2.36
CA ASP A 77 -6.45 -0.23 -3.04
C ASP A 77 -7.11 1.13 -2.80
N VAL A 78 -6.85 1.77 -1.64
CA VAL A 78 -7.30 3.14 -1.37
C VAL A 78 -6.58 4.13 -2.28
N ALA A 79 -5.26 3.98 -2.46
CA ALA A 79 -4.49 4.81 -3.39
C ALA A 79 -4.93 4.60 -4.84
N LYS A 80 -5.15 3.35 -5.24
CA LYS A 80 -5.68 3.01 -6.58
C LYS A 80 -7.04 3.67 -6.81
N LYS A 81 -7.97 3.52 -5.86
CA LYS A 81 -9.30 4.13 -5.97
C LYS A 81 -9.22 5.66 -5.97
N PHE A 82 -8.29 6.25 -5.22
CA PHE A 82 -8.06 7.69 -5.25
C PHE A 82 -7.58 8.16 -6.63
N ALA A 83 -6.71 7.39 -7.31
CA ALA A 83 -6.31 7.69 -8.69
C ALA A 83 -7.50 7.63 -9.67
N GLU A 84 -8.40 6.66 -9.52
CA GLU A 84 -9.55 6.45 -10.41
C GLU A 84 -10.61 7.56 -10.36
N ILE A 85 -10.64 8.39 -9.31
CA ILE A 85 -11.59 9.53 -9.22
C ILE A 85 -11.38 10.51 -10.37
N GLU A 86 -10.13 10.73 -10.80
CA GLU A 86 -9.74 11.58 -11.93
C GLU A 86 -8.87 10.78 -12.91
N ALA A 87 -9.51 9.85 -13.64
CA ALA A 87 -8.79 8.90 -14.48
C ALA A 87 -8.00 9.57 -15.65
N ASN A 88 -8.48 10.72 -16.11
CA ASN A 88 -7.94 11.42 -17.30
C ASN A 88 -7.04 12.62 -16.93
N GLU A 89 -6.62 12.76 -15.68
CA GLU A 89 -5.72 13.83 -15.27
C GLU A 89 -4.29 13.61 -15.83
N SER A 90 -3.54 14.70 -16.03
CA SER A 90 -2.13 14.62 -16.39
C SER A 90 -1.29 14.02 -15.23
N VAL A 91 -0.05 13.61 -15.53
CA VAL A 91 0.87 13.10 -14.48
C VAL A 91 1.11 14.18 -13.42
N ASP A 92 1.34 15.42 -13.83
CA ASP A 92 1.60 16.54 -12.93
C ASP A 92 0.40 16.86 -12.04
N ASP A 93 -0.81 16.90 -12.60
CA ASP A 93 -2.05 17.11 -11.86
C ASP A 93 -2.28 15.98 -10.85
N ARG A 94 -1.97 14.73 -11.24
CA ARG A 94 -2.03 13.56 -10.37
C ARG A 94 -1.07 13.71 -9.19
N VAL A 95 0.18 14.01 -9.44
CA VAL A 95 1.19 14.22 -8.37
C VAL A 95 0.74 15.33 -7.42
N GLU A 96 0.24 16.45 -7.95
CA GLU A 96 -0.26 17.56 -7.13
C GLU A 96 -1.47 17.13 -6.27
N ARG A 97 -2.45 16.46 -6.86
CA ARG A 97 -3.64 15.98 -6.15
C ARG A 97 -3.29 14.97 -5.05
N PHE A 98 -2.33 14.08 -5.32
CA PHE A 98 -1.88 13.07 -4.37
C PHE A 98 -1.13 13.67 -3.16
N LYS A 99 -0.66 14.91 -3.21
CA LYS A 99 -0.12 15.60 -2.02
C LYS A 99 -1.10 15.58 -0.85
N LYS A 100 -2.41 15.57 -1.12
CA LYS A 100 -3.44 15.45 -0.08
C LYS A 100 -3.28 14.15 0.72
N ILE A 101 -3.15 13.01 0.03
CA ILE A 101 -3.04 11.69 0.67
C ILE A 101 -1.66 11.47 1.28
N LEU A 102 -0.58 11.93 0.62
CA LEU A 102 0.79 11.81 1.09
C LEU A 102 1.05 12.60 2.39
N ASN A 103 0.28 13.67 2.64
CA ASN A 103 0.43 14.48 3.84
C ASN A 103 -0.27 13.90 5.08
N VAL A 104 -1.07 12.85 4.93
CA VAL A 104 -1.89 12.31 6.03
C VAL A 104 -1.08 11.42 6.99
N LYS A 105 -0.26 10.52 6.50
CA LYS A 105 0.49 9.54 7.32
C LYS A 105 1.91 9.38 6.80
N LYS A 106 2.68 10.47 6.80
CA LYS A 106 3.98 10.61 6.12
C LYS A 106 5.02 9.54 6.48
N SER A 107 5.00 9.04 7.71
CA SER A 107 5.97 8.05 8.20
C SER A 107 5.60 6.60 7.91
N ASP A 108 4.38 6.35 7.42
CA ASP A 108 3.94 4.99 7.09
C ASP A 108 4.64 4.48 5.83
N VAL A 109 5.02 3.19 5.82
CA VAL A 109 5.72 2.54 4.70
C VAL A 109 4.91 2.66 3.42
N GLU A 110 3.59 2.45 3.46
CA GLU A 110 2.73 2.54 2.28
C GLU A 110 2.66 3.97 1.73
N THR A 111 2.68 5.00 2.61
CA THR A 111 2.72 6.40 2.17
C THR A 111 4.05 6.73 1.48
N LYS A 112 5.17 6.23 2.01
CA LYS A 112 6.50 6.46 1.41
C LYS A 112 6.66 5.73 0.08
N THR A 113 6.19 4.48 -0.01
CA THR A 113 6.22 3.73 -1.28
C THR A 113 5.31 4.39 -2.32
N LEU A 114 4.11 4.84 -1.95
CA LEU A 114 3.23 5.60 -2.84
C LEU A 114 3.89 6.90 -3.33
N LYS A 115 4.60 7.63 -2.45
CA LYS A 115 5.36 8.82 -2.85
C LYS A 115 6.46 8.46 -3.86
N ALA A 116 7.17 7.35 -3.65
CA ALA A 116 8.19 6.88 -4.59
C ALA A 116 7.57 6.48 -5.94
N GLU A 117 6.46 5.75 -5.96
CA GLU A 117 5.74 5.36 -7.18
C GLU A 117 5.31 6.59 -8.01
N LEU A 118 4.78 7.62 -7.37
CA LEU A 118 4.39 8.87 -8.04
C LEU A 118 5.59 9.62 -8.63
N ASN A 119 6.71 9.65 -7.91
CA ASN A 119 7.93 10.29 -8.42
C ASN A 119 8.59 9.46 -9.53
N ILE A 120 8.48 8.12 -9.52
CA ILE A 120 8.89 7.29 -10.65
C ILE A 120 8.03 7.58 -11.87
N LEU A 121 6.70 7.71 -11.70
CA LEU A 121 5.77 8.03 -12.77
C LEU A 121 6.07 9.38 -13.43
N SER A 122 6.53 10.36 -12.67
CA SER A 122 6.98 11.68 -13.15
C SER A 122 8.47 11.74 -13.51
N GLU A 123 9.15 10.59 -13.57
CA GLU A 123 10.60 10.47 -13.85
C GLU A 123 11.51 11.25 -12.88
N ASN A 124 10.98 11.63 -11.71
CA ASN A 124 11.75 12.31 -10.66
C ASN A 124 12.44 11.27 -9.75
N PHE A 125 13.40 10.54 -10.30
CA PHE A 125 14.10 9.46 -9.62
C PHE A 125 14.84 9.88 -8.34
N PRO A 126 15.48 11.08 -8.26
CA PRO A 126 16.10 11.53 -7.01
C PRO A 126 15.09 11.66 -5.84
N GLU A 127 13.91 12.23 -6.08
CA GLU A 127 12.87 12.32 -5.07
C GLU A 127 12.24 10.97 -4.74
N ALA A 128 12.09 10.09 -5.74
CA ALA A 128 11.63 8.72 -5.53
C ALA A 128 12.58 7.98 -4.57
N ARG A 129 13.89 8.08 -4.78
CA ARG A 129 14.91 7.49 -3.91
C ARG A 129 14.83 8.05 -2.48
N ARG A 130 14.78 9.37 -2.32
CA ARG A 130 14.65 10.03 -0.99
C ARG A 130 13.42 9.56 -0.23
N ALA A 131 12.32 9.29 -0.92
CA ALA A 131 11.07 8.88 -0.29
C ALA A 131 11.16 7.55 0.47
N ILE A 132 12.07 6.65 0.07
CA ILE A 132 12.17 5.27 0.60
C ILE A 132 13.54 4.91 1.18
N SER A 133 14.57 5.77 1.08
CA SER A 133 15.94 5.49 1.56
C SER A 133 15.96 5.12 3.05
N ASP A 134 15.25 5.85 3.88
CA ASP A 134 15.21 5.61 5.32
C ASP A 134 14.56 4.26 5.70
N LEU A 135 13.70 3.70 4.82
CA LEU A 135 13.14 2.36 5.04
C LEU A 135 14.22 1.28 4.92
N ILE A 136 15.21 1.49 4.03
CA ILE A 136 16.33 0.59 3.83
C ILE A 136 17.32 0.72 4.99
N GLU A 137 17.65 1.96 5.37
CA GLU A 137 18.58 2.27 6.47
C GLU A 137 18.09 1.75 7.84
N THR A 138 16.76 1.71 8.04
CA THR A 138 16.14 1.30 9.33
C THR A 138 15.63 -0.14 9.31
N ASP A 139 16.01 -0.97 8.34
CA ASP A 139 15.56 -2.36 8.14
C ASP A 139 14.02 -2.54 8.13
N LYS A 140 13.32 -1.52 7.62
CA LYS A 140 11.87 -1.54 7.42
C LYS A 140 11.48 -1.81 5.97
N ALA A 141 12.47 -2.05 5.12
CA ALA A 141 12.24 -2.35 3.72
C ALA A 141 11.60 -3.74 3.55
N ASN A 142 10.58 -3.78 2.71
CA ASN A 142 9.94 -5.01 2.26
C ASN A 142 10.22 -5.23 0.76
N ALA A 143 9.73 -6.32 0.20
CA ALA A 143 9.90 -6.66 -1.21
C ALA A 143 9.50 -5.50 -2.15
N LYS A 144 8.40 -4.77 -1.84
CA LYS A 144 7.95 -3.61 -2.64
C LYS A 144 8.98 -2.48 -2.65
N VAL A 145 9.59 -2.17 -1.50
CA VAL A 145 10.63 -1.12 -1.39
C VAL A 145 11.83 -1.46 -2.26
N TYR A 146 12.32 -2.70 -2.21
CA TYR A 146 13.46 -3.13 -3.04
C TYR A 146 13.12 -3.18 -4.53
N THR A 147 11.90 -3.55 -4.89
CA THR A 147 11.42 -3.48 -6.28
C THR A 147 11.37 -2.05 -6.79
N LEU A 148 10.91 -1.09 -5.96
CA LEU A 148 10.93 0.33 -6.30
C LEU A 148 12.37 0.86 -6.48
N MET A 149 13.33 0.42 -5.62
CA MET A 149 14.74 0.76 -5.81
C MET A 149 15.27 0.25 -7.14
N ALA A 150 14.94 -0.99 -7.52
CA ALA A 150 15.32 -1.53 -8.83
C ALA A 150 14.74 -0.69 -9.99
N ALA A 151 13.50 -0.25 -9.88
CA ALA A 151 12.86 0.62 -10.87
C ALA A 151 13.53 2.00 -10.96
N ILE A 152 13.89 2.59 -9.82
CA ILE A 152 14.64 3.86 -9.74
C ILE A 152 16.01 3.71 -10.42
N GLU A 153 16.77 2.65 -10.08
CA GLU A 153 18.08 2.40 -10.68
C GLU A 153 18.00 2.21 -12.19
N LYS A 154 16.98 1.49 -12.65
CA LYS A 154 16.74 1.33 -14.09
C LYS A 154 16.41 2.67 -14.76
N GLY A 155 15.60 3.49 -14.12
CA GLY A 155 15.22 4.82 -14.65
C GLY A 155 16.38 5.80 -14.74
N VAL A 156 17.34 5.76 -13.80
CA VAL A 156 18.54 6.61 -13.86
C VAL A 156 19.64 6.04 -14.75
N GLY A 157 19.43 4.87 -15.37
CA GLY A 157 20.40 4.25 -16.29
C GLY A 157 21.53 3.50 -15.60
N SER A 158 21.36 3.06 -14.36
CA SER A 158 22.33 2.21 -13.66
C SER A 158 22.55 0.87 -14.38
N SER A 159 23.70 0.24 -14.16
CA SER A 159 24.03 -1.06 -14.79
C SER A 159 23.01 -2.15 -14.41
N ASP A 160 22.82 -3.11 -15.29
CA ASP A 160 21.95 -4.26 -15.05
C ASP A 160 22.35 -5.07 -13.79
N ALA A 161 23.63 -5.07 -13.43
CA ALA A 161 24.11 -5.71 -12.20
C ALA A 161 23.53 -5.05 -10.95
N VAL A 162 23.47 -3.71 -10.89
CA VAL A 162 22.87 -2.97 -9.79
C VAL A 162 21.36 -3.25 -9.70
N VAL A 163 20.66 -3.20 -10.83
CA VAL A 163 19.21 -3.50 -10.89
C VAL A 163 18.93 -4.93 -10.40
N LYS A 164 19.68 -5.92 -10.88
CA LYS A 164 19.59 -7.32 -10.44
C LYS A 164 19.87 -7.49 -8.95
N GLY A 165 20.85 -6.76 -8.40
CA GLY A 165 21.15 -6.76 -6.98
C GLY A 165 19.96 -6.32 -6.11
N TRP A 166 19.23 -5.27 -6.52
CA TRP A 166 18.01 -4.84 -5.83
C TRP A 166 16.87 -5.84 -5.97
N LEU A 167 16.70 -6.45 -7.15
CA LEU A 167 15.69 -7.49 -7.36
C LEU A 167 15.99 -8.75 -6.52
N ALA A 168 17.24 -9.14 -6.39
CA ALA A 168 17.65 -10.25 -5.52
C ALA A 168 17.27 -9.97 -4.04
N LYS A 169 17.50 -8.75 -3.55
CA LYS A 169 17.03 -8.33 -2.22
C LYS A 169 15.51 -8.39 -2.09
N ALA A 170 14.77 -8.04 -3.13
CA ALA A 170 13.31 -8.11 -3.12
C ALA A 170 12.78 -9.54 -2.96
N VAL A 171 13.47 -10.54 -3.54
CA VAL A 171 13.08 -11.96 -3.45
C VAL A 171 13.17 -12.49 -2.01
N THR A 172 14.19 -12.08 -1.26
CA THR A 172 14.44 -12.57 0.12
C THR A 172 13.83 -11.68 1.20
N ALA A 173 13.31 -10.51 0.84
CA ALA A 173 12.77 -9.54 1.79
C ALA A 173 11.41 -9.95 2.35
N LYS A 174 11.07 -9.36 3.49
CA LYS A 174 9.73 -9.43 4.07
C LYS A 174 8.67 -9.07 3.03
N ARG A 175 7.59 -9.82 2.99
CA ARG A 175 6.45 -9.50 2.11
C ARG A 175 5.70 -8.28 2.63
N SER A 176 5.05 -7.56 1.73
CA SER A 176 4.13 -6.47 2.09
C SER A 176 2.95 -7.00 2.89
N LYS A 177 2.26 -6.11 3.61
CA LYS A 177 1.02 -6.43 4.33
C LYS A 177 0.01 -7.13 3.43
N ARG A 178 -0.80 -7.99 4.02
CA ARG A 178 -1.88 -8.74 3.38
C ARG A 178 -3.07 -8.87 4.32
N TRP A 179 -4.21 -9.26 3.79
CA TRP A 179 -5.35 -9.65 4.61
C TRP A 179 -5.08 -11.04 5.22
N ILE A 180 -4.93 -11.08 6.53
CA ILE A 180 -4.61 -12.29 7.30
C ILE A 180 -5.63 -12.42 8.42
N CYS A 181 -6.19 -13.61 8.56
CA CYS A 181 -7.11 -13.93 9.65
C CYS A 181 -6.38 -13.93 11.00
N SER A 182 -6.87 -13.17 11.97
CA SER A 182 -6.29 -13.12 13.32
C SER A 182 -6.54 -14.40 14.14
N ASN A 183 -7.47 -15.27 13.71
CA ASN A 183 -7.81 -16.51 14.39
C ASN A 183 -7.04 -17.74 13.86
N CYS A 184 -6.89 -17.86 12.52
CA CYS A 184 -6.30 -19.06 11.91
C CYS A 184 -5.09 -18.77 11.00
N ASP A 185 -4.60 -17.54 10.97
CA ASP A 185 -3.47 -17.04 10.16
C ASP A 185 -3.56 -17.31 8.65
N SER A 186 -4.75 -17.69 8.15
CA SER A 186 -4.95 -17.85 6.70
C SER A 186 -4.92 -16.51 5.98
N GLN A 187 -4.29 -16.49 4.81
CA GLN A 187 -4.32 -15.38 3.88
C GLN A 187 -5.49 -15.53 2.92
N SER A 188 -6.17 -14.42 2.62
CA SER A 188 -7.24 -14.37 1.62
C SER A 188 -7.44 -12.94 1.16
N GLU A 189 -8.31 -12.72 0.18
CA GLU A 189 -8.93 -11.41 -0.03
C GLU A 189 -9.83 -11.07 1.16
N TRP A 190 -10.11 -9.78 1.35
CA TRP A 190 -10.96 -9.36 2.44
C TRP A 190 -12.40 -9.86 2.27
N GLU A 191 -12.91 -10.50 3.31
CA GLU A 191 -14.31 -10.91 3.44
C GLU A 191 -14.79 -10.70 4.87
N PRO A 192 -16.12 -10.54 5.10
CA PRO A 192 -16.67 -10.36 6.44
C PRO A 192 -16.46 -11.58 7.34
N VAL A 193 -16.42 -12.78 6.74
CA VAL A 193 -16.22 -14.08 7.40
C VAL A 193 -15.01 -14.76 6.79
N CYS A 194 -14.11 -15.26 7.61
CA CYS A 194 -12.95 -16.00 7.12
C CYS A 194 -13.37 -17.31 6.45
N LYS A 195 -12.98 -17.51 5.20
CA LYS A 195 -13.33 -18.74 4.43
C LYS A 195 -12.78 -20.03 5.05
N LYS A 196 -11.64 -19.94 5.78
CA LYS A 196 -10.99 -21.12 6.36
C LYS A 196 -11.59 -21.53 7.70
N CYS A 197 -11.79 -20.60 8.62
CA CYS A 197 -12.24 -20.91 9.98
C CYS A 197 -13.68 -20.50 10.29
N GLY A 198 -14.36 -19.77 9.40
CA GLY A 198 -15.74 -19.35 9.61
C GLY A 198 -15.93 -18.17 10.57
N GLU A 199 -14.84 -17.63 11.14
CA GLU A 199 -14.93 -16.54 12.13
C GLU A 199 -15.22 -15.19 11.47
N PHE A 200 -16.12 -14.43 12.10
CA PHE A 200 -16.55 -13.12 11.64
C PHE A 200 -15.57 -12.02 12.06
N SER A 201 -15.29 -11.06 11.17
CA SER A 201 -14.50 -9.85 11.45
C SER A 201 -13.05 -10.11 11.90
N THR A 202 -12.43 -11.18 11.40
CA THR A 202 -11.07 -11.60 11.79
C THR A 202 -9.97 -11.23 10.79
N LEU A 203 -10.32 -10.81 9.56
CA LEU A 203 -9.32 -10.45 8.55
C LEU A 203 -8.71 -9.06 8.84
N GLU A 204 -7.41 -9.04 9.07
CA GLU A 204 -6.62 -7.85 9.39
C GLU A 204 -5.59 -7.57 8.31
N TRP A 205 -5.37 -6.28 7.97
CA TRP A 205 -4.32 -5.84 7.06
C TRP A 205 -3.01 -5.72 7.82
N ARG A 206 -2.19 -6.78 7.79
CA ARG A 206 -0.94 -6.87 8.55
C ARG A 206 0.16 -7.62 7.81
N GLU A 207 1.36 -7.54 8.33
CA GLU A 207 2.47 -8.37 7.91
C GLU A 207 2.28 -9.81 8.41
N GLU A 208 2.81 -10.75 7.66
CA GLU A 208 2.85 -12.16 8.05
C GLU A 208 3.78 -12.35 9.26
N ARG A 209 3.37 -13.17 10.22
CA ARG A 209 4.25 -13.51 11.35
C ARG A 209 5.33 -14.47 10.86
N TYR A 210 6.58 -14.13 11.14
CA TYR A 210 7.75 -14.92 10.71
C TYR A 210 7.81 -16.35 11.28
N GLU A 211 7.10 -16.63 12.35
CA GLU A 211 7.09 -17.94 13.01
C GLU A 211 6.58 -19.10 12.13
N ASN A 212 5.88 -18.79 11.05
CA ASN A 212 5.30 -19.80 10.12
C ASN A 212 6.13 -20.00 8.85
N LEU A 213 7.25 -19.31 8.68
CA LEU A 213 8.19 -19.53 7.58
C LEU A 213 9.25 -20.57 7.97
N GLY A 214 8.82 -21.69 8.52
CA GLY A 214 9.63 -22.88 8.60
C GLY A 214 9.79 -23.47 7.21
N GLY A 215 10.94 -23.25 6.57
CA GLY A 215 11.27 -23.92 5.32
C GLY A 215 12.09 -23.07 4.36
N ASN A 216 13.27 -23.24 4.34
CA ASN A 216 14.42 -23.42 3.43
C ASN A 216 14.23 -23.18 1.90
N ASP A 217 13.08 -22.77 1.40
CA ASP A 217 12.81 -22.85 -0.05
C ASP A 217 13.21 -21.61 -0.87
N GLN A 218 13.58 -20.49 -0.22
CA GLN A 218 13.88 -19.25 -0.95
C GLN A 218 15.39 -19.04 -1.22
N SER A 219 16.26 -19.66 -0.45
CA SER A 219 17.72 -19.57 -0.66
C SER A 219 18.23 -20.41 -1.82
N GLU A 220 17.49 -21.45 -2.23
CA GLU A 220 17.89 -22.34 -3.33
C GLU A 220 17.67 -21.72 -4.72
N ILE A 221 16.78 -20.74 -4.85
CA ILE A 221 16.48 -20.07 -6.14
C ILE A 221 17.46 -18.92 -6.42
N LEU A 222 18.08 -18.35 -5.39
CA LEU A 222 18.99 -17.21 -5.54
C LEU A 222 20.18 -17.48 -6.47
N PRO A 223 20.88 -18.62 -6.38
CA PRO A 223 22.00 -18.93 -7.28
C PRO A 223 21.61 -19.01 -8.76
N LEU A 224 20.37 -19.46 -9.05
CA LEU A 224 19.84 -19.55 -10.41
C LEU A 224 19.51 -18.18 -11.02
N ILE A 225 19.15 -17.20 -10.17
CA ILE A 225 18.79 -15.83 -10.61
C ILE A 225 20.02 -14.94 -10.73
N ILE A 226 21.00 -15.09 -9.82
CA ILE A 226 22.17 -14.20 -9.74
C ILE A 226 23.33 -14.71 -10.57
N GLY A 227 23.41 -16.03 -10.88
CA GLY A 227 24.58 -16.69 -11.46
C GLY A 227 25.71 -16.83 -10.42
N GLU A 228 26.65 -17.75 -10.67
CA GLU A 228 27.80 -18.07 -9.79
C GLU A 228 28.91 -16.98 -9.78
N ASN A 229 28.56 -15.71 -9.81
CA ASN A 229 29.56 -14.66 -9.68
C ASN A 229 29.68 -14.22 -8.22
N ASN A 230 30.87 -14.32 -7.66
CA ASN A 230 31.33 -13.84 -6.35
C ASN A 230 30.91 -12.35 -6.14
N TYR A 231 29.69 -12.10 -5.72
CA TYR A 231 29.22 -10.78 -5.39
C TYR A 231 29.39 -10.55 -3.88
N SER A 232 30.49 -9.89 -3.52
CA SER A 232 30.61 -9.27 -2.20
C SER A 232 29.72 -8.04 -2.16
N PRO A 233 28.79 -7.89 -1.17
CA PRO A 233 27.91 -6.75 -1.09
C PRO A 233 28.57 -5.52 -0.44
N ASP A 234 29.80 -5.20 -0.79
CA ASP A 234 30.45 -3.96 -0.41
C ASP A 234 29.93 -2.83 -1.31
N ILE A 235 28.68 -2.44 -1.11
CA ILE A 235 28.21 -1.16 -1.60
C ILE A 235 28.73 -0.12 -0.62
N GLN A 236 29.88 0.49 -0.94
CA GLN A 236 30.24 1.77 -0.36
C GLN A 236 29.13 2.76 -0.72
N VAL A 237 28.37 3.16 0.27
CA VAL A 237 27.50 4.33 0.19
C VAL A 237 28.46 5.52 0.16
N ASP A 238 28.71 6.07 -1.02
CA ASP A 238 29.43 7.33 -1.15
C ASP A 238 28.70 8.37 -0.29
N LYS A 239 29.32 8.71 0.84
CA LYS A 239 28.94 9.87 1.63
C LYS A 239 29.18 11.08 0.73
N VAL A 240 28.11 11.67 0.24
CA VAL A 240 28.15 13.01 -0.33
C VAL A 240 28.50 13.94 0.84
N GLU A 241 29.77 14.30 0.95
CA GLU A 241 30.22 15.39 1.80
C GLU A 241 29.54 16.67 1.32
N ILE A 242 28.63 17.18 2.14
CA ILE A 242 28.11 18.53 1.96
C ILE A 242 29.23 19.46 2.45
N ASP A 243 29.99 19.96 1.51
CA ASP A 243 30.99 21.01 1.75
C ASP A 243 30.27 22.28 2.26
N GLY A 244 30.24 22.40 3.56
CA GLY A 244 29.87 23.65 4.24
C GLY A 244 31.10 24.56 4.32
N ASN A 245 31.30 25.42 3.34
CA ASN A 245 31.97 26.71 3.65
C ASN A 245 31.89 27.71 2.48
N LYS A 246 31.44 28.90 2.80
CA LYS A 246 31.93 30.23 2.53
C LYS A 246 30.87 31.24 2.07
N VAL A 247 30.73 32.17 3.00
CA VAL A 247 30.44 33.62 2.93
C VAL A 247 29.08 34.02 2.49
#